data_7b93615f1370d0b2c74246140058921f
#
_entry.id   7b93615f1370d0b2c74246140058921f
#
_cell.length_a   1.000
_cell.length_b   1.000
_cell.length_c   1.000
_cell.angle_alpha   90.00
_cell.angle_beta   90.00
_cell.angle_gamma   90.00
#
_symmetry.space_group_name_H-M   'P 1'
#
loop_
_entity.id
_entity.type
_entity.pdbx_description
1 polymer ?
#
loop_
_entity_poly.entity_id
_entity_poly.type
_entity_poly.pdbx_seq_one_letter_code
_entity_poly.pdbx_strand_id
1 'polypeptide(L)'
;FPLFRTVFHRLEIQMHLILPYFIIILILMQIYFKRSNNKTAGSNEDFFKRESEANQSRRRDISNLNYITIPDNLPFIKTDIAEISNAEQNIMNLKDKKILNLTGKTNTDLKLEYGVANLSELTIYENNFHTLCREIINLAKALIDNGYEKEAVSFLEFGIRSRSDLSANYVMLAEIYSKNGENEKINHLKKYAETLNTITKDYIIKKIDAYLL
;
A
#
# COMPACT_ATOMS: atom_id res chain seq x y z
N PHE A 1 -10.95 49.08 -55.71
CA PHE A 1 -11.63 48.09 -54.88
C PHE A 1 -11.42 46.59 -55.26
N PRO A 2 -10.41 46.19 -56.02
CA PRO A 2 -10.21 44.76 -56.34
C PRO A 2 -9.57 43.92 -55.16
N LEU A 3 -8.75 44.52 -54.28
CA LEU A 3 -8.07 43.86 -53.22
C LEU A 3 -9.00 43.28 -52.12
N PHE A 4 -10.12 43.94 -51.86
CA PHE A 4 -11.08 43.45 -50.84
C PHE A 4 -11.81 42.18 -51.31
N ARG A 5 -12.08 42.04 -52.58
CA ARG A 5 -12.78 40.91 -53.19
C ARG A 5 -11.91 39.65 -53.19
N THR A 6 -10.61 39.77 -53.38
CA THR A 6 -9.67 38.66 -53.36
C THR A 6 -9.41 38.15 -51.94
N VAL A 7 -9.40 39.02 -50.92
CA VAL A 7 -9.23 38.62 -49.51
C VAL A 7 -10.49 37.89 -49.02
N PHE A 8 -11.69 38.39 -49.37
CA PHE A 8 -12.96 37.71 -49.03
C PHE A 8 -13.06 36.33 -49.67
N HIS A 9 -12.68 36.18 -50.93
CA HIS A 9 -12.73 34.90 -51.64
C HIS A 9 -11.72 33.90 -51.10
N ARG A 10 -10.55 34.32 -50.60
CA ARG A 10 -9.58 33.46 -49.89
C ARG A 10 -10.09 33.01 -48.52
N LEU A 11 -10.75 33.88 -47.79
CA LEU A 11 -11.36 33.53 -46.49
C LEU A 11 -12.53 32.55 -46.64
N GLU A 12 -13.37 32.68 -47.67
CA GLU A 12 -14.44 31.72 -47.98
C GLU A 12 -13.88 30.35 -48.33
N ILE A 13 -12.85 30.24 -49.16
CA ILE A 13 -12.21 28.97 -49.54
C ILE A 13 -11.55 28.30 -48.31
N GLN A 14 -10.90 29.08 -47.43
CA GLN A 14 -10.32 28.55 -46.22
C GLN A 14 -11.39 28.05 -45.22
N MET A 15 -12.50 28.77 -45.08
CA MET A 15 -13.61 28.33 -44.21
C MET A 15 -14.26 27.04 -44.73
N HIS A 16 -14.43 26.89 -46.05
CA HIS A 16 -14.98 25.65 -46.63
C HIS A 16 -14.06 24.43 -46.46
N LEU A 17 -12.76 24.63 -46.32
CA LEU A 17 -11.79 23.55 -46.03
C LEU A 17 -11.69 23.22 -44.54
N ILE A 18 -11.79 24.21 -43.65
CA ILE A 18 -11.62 24.01 -42.19
C ILE A 18 -12.87 23.39 -41.55
N LEU A 19 -14.08 23.79 -42.02
CA LEU A 19 -15.35 23.34 -41.46
C LEU A 19 -15.51 21.79 -41.47
N PRO A 20 -15.26 21.07 -42.60
CA PRO A 20 -15.38 19.61 -42.60
C PRO A 20 -14.38 18.91 -41.67
N TYR A 21 -13.15 19.42 -41.55
CA TYR A 21 -12.18 18.87 -40.58
C TYR A 21 -12.63 19.06 -39.13
N PHE A 22 -13.21 20.21 -38.83
CA PHE A 22 -13.77 20.49 -37.51
C PHE A 22 -14.93 19.55 -37.18
N ILE A 23 -15.82 19.29 -38.14
CA ILE A 23 -16.92 18.33 -37.97
C ILE A 23 -16.40 16.91 -37.77
N ILE A 24 -15.37 16.48 -38.52
CA ILE A 24 -14.74 15.16 -38.36
C ILE A 24 -14.13 15.03 -36.97
N ILE A 25 -13.44 16.05 -36.48
CA ILE A 25 -12.86 16.05 -35.12
C ILE A 25 -13.95 15.93 -34.06
N LEU A 26 -15.07 16.65 -34.20
CA LEU A 26 -16.19 16.55 -33.27
C LEU A 26 -16.82 15.14 -33.26
N ILE A 27 -16.97 14.52 -34.43
CA ILE A 27 -17.49 13.15 -34.55
C ILE A 27 -16.54 12.16 -33.89
N LEU A 28 -15.24 12.27 -34.17
CA LEU A 28 -14.23 11.40 -33.54
C LEU A 28 -14.19 11.56 -32.00
N MET A 29 -14.32 12.82 -31.55
CA MET A 29 -14.41 13.13 -30.13
C MET A 29 -15.67 12.55 -29.47
N GLN A 30 -16.83 12.62 -30.13
CA GLN A 30 -18.06 11.96 -29.66
C GLN A 30 -17.93 10.43 -29.59
N ILE A 31 -17.31 9.81 -30.61
CA ILE A 31 -17.07 8.37 -30.63
C ILE A 31 -16.13 7.97 -29.49
N TYR A 32 -15.07 8.76 -29.27
CA TYR A 32 -14.12 8.53 -28.18
C TYR A 32 -14.80 8.62 -26.80
N PHE A 33 -15.57 9.68 -26.54
CA PHE A 33 -16.31 9.82 -25.28
C PHE A 33 -17.36 8.73 -25.08
N LYS A 34 -18.10 8.35 -26.14
CA LYS A 34 -19.09 7.27 -26.06
C LYS A 34 -18.44 5.93 -25.74
N ARG A 35 -17.27 5.62 -26.31
CA ARG A 35 -16.51 4.40 -25.99
C ARG A 35 -15.93 4.44 -24.57
N SER A 36 -15.43 5.57 -24.15
CA SER A 36 -14.90 5.79 -22.80
C SER A 36 -16.01 5.63 -21.74
N ASN A 37 -17.16 6.29 -21.94
CA ASN A 37 -18.30 6.19 -21.03
C ASN A 37 -18.86 4.77 -20.94
N ASN A 38 -18.94 4.03 -22.05
CA ASN A 38 -19.44 2.67 -22.03
C ASN A 38 -18.51 1.71 -21.24
N LYS A 39 -17.18 1.90 -21.32
CA LYS A 39 -16.22 1.14 -20.49
C LYS A 39 -16.37 1.47 -19.00
N THR A 40 -16.56 2.74 -18.68
CA THR A 40 -16.74 3.18 -17.28
C THR A 40 -18.08 2.73 -16.71
N ALA A 41 -19.16 2.74 -17.52
CA ALA A 41 -20.49 2.27 -17.11
C ALA A 41 -20.48 0.77 -16.78
N GLY A 42 -19.89 -0.08 -17.65
CA GLY A 42 -19.78 -1.51 -17.39
C GLY A 42 -18.93 -1.81 -16.15
N SER A 43 -17.81 -1.10 -15.96
CA SER A 43 -16.99 -1.23 -14.75
C SER A 43 -17.75 -0.82 -13.48
N ASN A 44 -18.60 0.20 -13.55
CA ASN A 44 -19.42 0.64 -12.42
C ASN A 44 -20.53 -0.37 -12.09
N GLU A 45 -21.20 -0.93 -13.10
CA GLU A 45 -22.24 -1.96 -12.88
C GLU A 45 -21.63 -3.21 -12.22
N ASP A 46 -20.48 -3.68 -12.70
CA ASP A 46 -19.75 -4.81 -12.11
C ASP A 46 -19.34 -4.53 -10.68
N PHE A 47 -18.88 -3.31 -10.41
CA PHE A 47 -18.52 -2.87 -9.05
C PHE A 47 -19.75 -2.88 -8.12
N PHE A 48 -20.87 -2.26 -8.52
CA PHE A 48 -22.07 -2.21 -7.70
C PHE A 48 -22.67 -3.60 -7.48
N LYS A 49 -22.65 -4.47 -8.49
CA LYS A 49 -23.07 -5.86 -8.36
C LYS A 49 -22.24 -6.61 -7.33
N ARG A 50 -20.89 -6.51 -7.44
CA ARG A 50 -19.97 -7.14 -6.50
C ARG A 50 -20.14 -6.60 -5.07
N GLU A 51 -20.34 -5.30 -4.91
CA GLU A 51 -20.59 -4.69 -3.59
C GLU A 51 -21.94 -5.13 -3.01
N SER A 52 -22.98 -5.26 -3.84
CA SER A 52 -24.29 -5.79 -3.43
C SER A 52 -24.19 -7.24 -2.96
N GLU A 53 -23.47 -8.10 -3.70
CA GLU A 53 -23.20 -9.48 -3.31
C GLU A 53 -22.42 -9.55 -1.99
N ALA A 54 -21.42 -8.69 -1.85
CA ALA A 54 -20.61 -8.61 -0.64
C ALA A 54 -21.45 -8.21 0.59
N ASN A 55 -22.39 -7.28 0.43
CA ASN A 55 -23.26 -6.83 1.52
C ASN A 55 -24.30 -7.89 1.94
N GLN A 56 -24.54 -8.90 1.11
CA GLN A 56 -25.42 -10.04 1.41
C GLN A 56 -24.67 -11.27 1.92
N SER A 57 -23.32 -11.18 2.01
CA SER A 57 -22.49 -12.31 2.40
C SER A 57 -22.74 -12.72 3.86
N ARG A 58 -22.86 -14.04 4.09
CA ARG A 58 -23.08 -14.60 5.42
C ARG A 58 -21.82 -14.57 6.26
N ARG A 59 -21.98 -14.41 7.58
CA ARG A 59 -20.88 -14.52 8.54
C ARG A 59 -20.19 -15.87 8.42
N ARG A 60 -18.84 -15.86 8.36
CA ARG A 60 -18.00 -17.06 8.41
C ARG A 60 -17.18 -17.05 9.69
N ASP A 61 -16.70 -18.23 10.07
CA ASP A 61 -15.79 -18.33 11.20
C ASP A 61 -14.44 -17.72 10.86
N ILE A 62 -13.97 -16.85 11.75
CA ILE A 62 -12.68 -16.17 11.65
C ILE A 62 -11.73 -16.54 12.80
N SER A 63 -12.04 -17.61 13.58
CA SER A 63 -11.26 -18.02 14.73
C SER A 63 -9.87 -18.53 14.35
N ASN A 64 -9.72 -19.15 13.18
CA ASN A 64 -8.51 -19.85 12.72
C ASN A 64 -7.73 -19.07 11.64
N LEU A 65 -7.79 -17.74 11.64
CA LEU A 65 -6.97 -16.92 10.74
C LEU A 65 -5.52 -16.86 11.21
N ASN A 66 -4.61 -16.48 10.33
CA ASN A 66 -3.20 -16.33 10.64
C ASN A 66 -2.93 -15.10 11.52
N TYR A 67 -3.38 -15.16 12.77
CA TYR A 67 -3.15 -14.11 13.75
C TYR A 67 -1.66 -13.97 14.06
N ILE A 68 -1.19 -12.72 14.13
CA ILE A 68 0.17 -12.41 14.53
C ILE A 68 0.22 -12.36 16.06
N THR A 69 1.13 -13.16 16.62
CA THR A 69 1.43 -13.15 18.05
C THR A 69 2.77 -12.46 18.29
N ILE A 70 2.82 -11.53 19.23
CA ILE A 70 4.04 -10.86 19.64
C ILE A 70 4.86 -11.84 20.49
N PRO A 71 6.10 -12.20 20.06
CA PRO A 71 6.92 -13.16 20.80
C PRO A 71 7.35 -12.64 22.17
N ASP A 72 7.38 -13.54 23.16
CA ASP A 72 7.83 -13.20 24.52
C ASP A 72 9.33 -12.93 24.61
N ASN A 73 10.11 -13.43 23.66
CA ASN A 73 11.57 -13.33 23.62
C ASN A 73 12.09 -12.08 22.90
N LEU A 74 11.23 -11.13 22.56
CA LEU A 74 11.69 -9.85 22.04
C LEU A 74 12.47 -9.08 23.13
N PRO A 75 13.59 -8.42 22.77
CA PRO A 75 14.50 -7.81 23.74
C PRO A 75 14.00 -6.43 24.20
N PHE A 76 12.91 -6.42 24.98
CA PHE A 76 12.45 -5.19 25.63
C PHE A 76 13.46 -4.73 26.68
N ILE A 77 13.89 -3.46 26.60
CA ILE A 77 14.97 -2.92 27.43
C ILE A 77 14.41 -2.04 28.54
N LYS A 78 13.89 -2.32 29.52
CA LYS A 78 13.36 -1.46 30.60
C LYS A 78 14.29 -0.25 30.88
N THR A 79 14.00 0.88 30.24
CA THR A 79 14.78 2.13 30.36
C THR A 79 13.89 3.29 30.70
N ASP A 80 14.47 4.36 31.27
CA ASP A 80 13.78 5.63 31.53
C ASP A 80 13.72 6.57 30.30
N ILE A 81 14.27 6.13 29.15
CA ILE A 81 14.19 6.88 27.89
C ILE A 81 12.75 6.82 27.40
N ALA A 82 12.06 7.97 27.45
CA ALA A 82 10.62 8.06 27.20
C ALA A 82 10.20 7.53 25.82
N GLU A 83 11.00 7.78 24.77
CA GLU A 83 10.71 7.33 23.39
C GLU A 83 10.71 5.82 23.30
N ILE A 84 11.68 5.15 23.93
CA ILE A 84 11.77 3.68 23.96
C ILE A 84 10.65 3.12 24.82
N SER A 85 10.51 3.60 26.07
CA SER A 85 9.52 3.11 27.02
C SER A 85 8.07 3.24 26.48
N ASN A 86 7.74 4.37 25.83
CA ASN A 86 6.42 4.57 25.24
C ASN A 86 6.17 3.60 24.07
N ALA A 87 7.13 3.42 23.16
CA ALA A 87 6.98 2.52 22.03
C ALA A 87 6.88 1.05 22.49
N GLU A 88 7.69 0.63 23.47
CA GLU A 88 7.60 -0.69 24.09
C GLU A 88 6.22 -0.90 24.73
N GLN A 89 5.73 0.06 25.50
CA GLN A 89 4.41 -0.03 26.11
C GLN A 89 3.30 -0.15 25.08
N ASN A 90 3.39 0.59 23.98
CA ASN A 90 2.42 0.52 22.89
C ASN A 90 2.42 -0.88 22.24
N ILE A 91 3.58 -1.49 22.03
CA ILE A 91 3.69 -2.88 21.54
C ILE A 91 3.13 -3.85 22.56
N MET A 92 3.47 -3.71 23.84
CA MET A 92 2.97 -4.57 24.91
C MET A 92 1.44 -4.51 25.04
N ASN A 93 0.83 -3.35 24.87
CA ASN A 93 -0.62 -3.16 24.88
C ASN A 93 -1.36 -3.89 23.74
N LEU A 94 -0.63 -4.37 22.72
CA LEU A 94 -1.15 -5.18 21.63
C LEU A 94 -1.05 -6.69 21.88
N LYS A 95 -0.31 -7.14 22.91
CA LYS A 95 0.02 -8.55 23.15
C LYS A 95 -1.21 -9.43 23.32
N ASP A 96 -2.23 -8.92 24.00
CA ASP A 96 -3.48 -9.63 24.25
C ASP A 96 -4.57 -9.34 23.21
N LYS A 97 -4.24 -8.56 22.16
CA LYS A 97 -5.16 -8.22 21.08
C LYS A 97 -4.95 -9.13 19.88
N LYS A 98 -6.04 -9.40 19.17
CA LYS A 98 -5.92 -10.05 17.87
C LYS A 98 -5.31 -9.08 16.86
N ILE A 99 -4.30 -9.53 16.16
CA ILE A 99 -3.55 -8.77 15.17
C ILE A 99 -3.59 -9.57 13.87
N LEU A 100 -4.05 -8.96 12.78
CA LEU A 100 -4.18 -9.65 11.51
C LEU A 100 -3.72 -8.76 10.36
N ASN A 101 -2.85 -9.30 9.51
CA ASN A 101 -2.42 -8.62 8.30
C ASN A 101 -3.42 -8.90 7.17
N LEU A 102 -4.17 -7.88 6.77
CA LEU A 102 -5.14 -7.91 5.67
C LEU A 102 -4.67 -7.07 4.48
N THR A 103 -3.42 -6.66 4.45
CA THR A 103 -2.83 -5.84 3.39
C THR A 103 -3.09 -6.43 2.00
N GLY A 104 -3.56 -5.59 1.09
CA GLY A 104 -3.90 -5.98 -0.29
C GLY A 104 -5.32 -6.49 -0.48
N LYS A 105 -6.16 -6.54 0.57
CA LYS A 105 -7.58 -6.85 0.48
C LYS A 105 -8.42 -5.58 0.63
N THR A 106 -9.46 -5.46 -0.19
CA THR A 106 -10.46 -4.39 -0.07
C THR A 106 -11.56 -4.79 0.91
N ASN A 107 -12.34 -3.82 1.40
CA ASN A 107 -13.51 -4.11 2.24
C ASN A 107 -14.50 -5.04 1.54
N THR A 108 -14.67 -4.91 0.23
CA THR A 108 -15.51 -5.81 -0.58
C THR A 108 -14.98 -7.24 -0.56
N ASP A 109 -13.64 -7.41 -0.69
CA ASP A 109 -13.00 -8.73 -0.59
C ASP A 109 -13.22 -9.34 0.79
N LEU A 110 -13.03 -8.56 1.86
CA LEU A 110 -13.23 -9.02 3.24
C LEU A 110 -14.68 -9.43 3.51
N LYS A 111 -15.65 -8.66 3.01
CA LYS A 111 -17.07 -9.04 3.11
C LYS A 111 -17.36 -10.35 2.38
N LEU A 112 -16.89 -10.50 1.14
CA LEU A 112 -17.09 -11.72 0.34
C LEU A 112 -16.43 -12.95 0.97
N GLU A 113 -15.23 -12.79 1.51
CA GLU A 113 -14.45 -13.90 2.05
C GLU A 113 -14.88 -14.29 3.46
N TYR A 114 -15.22 -13.32 4.31
CA TYR A 114 -15.48 -13.56 5.74
C TYR A 114 -16.90 -13.23 6.19
N GLY A 115 -17.69 -12.58 5.34
CA GLY A 115 -19.03 -12.11 5.65
C GLY A 115 -19.08 -10.68 6.20
N VAL A 116 -20.12 -9.96 5.81
CA VAL A 116 -20.30 -8.54 6.16
C VAL A 116 -20.29 -8.30 7.67
N ALA A 117 -20.81 -9.23 8.46
CA ALA A 117 -20.87 -9.10 9.92
C ALA A 117 -19.50 -9.13 10.62
N ASN A 118 -18.47 -9.65 9.95
CA ASN A 118 -17.10 -9.69 10.49
C ASN A 118 -16.27 -8.46 10.13
N LEU A 119 -16.74 -7.59 9.22
CA LEU A 119 -15.94 -6.49 8.70
C LEU A 119 -15.44 -5.55 9.80
N SER A 120 -16.28 -5.18 10.74
CA SER A 120 -15.89 -4.29 11.85
C SER A 120 -14.81 -4.91 12.72
N GLU A 121 -14.92 -6.21 13.01
CA GLU A 121 -13.96 -6.94 13.82
C GLU A 121 -12.62 -7.09 13.09
N LEU A 122 -12.64 -7.45 11.81
CA LEU A 122 -11.46 -7.53 10.95
C LEU A 122 -10.74 -6.19 10.81
N THR A 123 -11.48 -5.09 10.70
CA THR A 123 -10.91 -3.73 10.66
C THR A 123 -10.17 -3.39 11.95
N ILE A 124 -10.68 -3.80 13.11
CA ILE A 124 -9.96 -3.63 14.39
C ILE A 124 -8.65 -4.42 14.39
N TYR A 125 -8.65 -5.66 13.91
CA TYR A 125 -7.46 -6.50 13.86
C TYR A 125 -6.40 -5.96 12.89
N GLU A 126 -6.82 -5.42 11.75
CA GLU A 126 -5.95 -4.74 10.80
C GLU A 126 -5.36 -3.46 11.38
N ASN A 127 -6.17 -2.65 12.07
CA ASN A 127 -5.67 -1.45 12.76
C ASN A 127 -4.64 -1.79 13.85
N ASN A 128 -4.81 -2.91 14.57
CA ASN A 128 -3.81 -3.41 15.50
C ASN A 128 -2.50 -3.78 14.77
N PHE A 129 -2.59 -4.39 13.58
CA PHE A 129 -1.43 -4.69 12.74
C PHE A 129 -0.69 -3.42 12.28
N HIS A 130 -1.41 -2.44 11.77
CA HIS A 130 -0.80 -1.16 11.37
C HIS A 130 -0.15 -0.44 12.55
N THR A 131 -0.79 -0.49 13.73
CA THR A 131 -0.22 0.08 14.96
C THR A 131 1.06 -0.67 15.33
N LEU A 132 1.06 -2.01 15.32
CA LEU A 132 2.25 -2.81 15.60
C LEU A 132 3.41 -2.45 14.66
N CYS A 133 3.17 -2.42 13.35
CA CYS A 133 4.21 -2.09 12.37
C CYS A 133 4.81 -0.71 12.58
N ARG A 134 3.97 0.29 12.89
CA ARG A 134 4.42 1.65 13.19
C ARG A 134 5.23 1.71 14.48
N GLU A 135 4.76 1.08 15.54
CA GLU A 135 5.47 1.11 16.84
C GLU A 135 6.79 0.32 16.79
N ILE A 136 6.90 -0.75 15.99
CA ILE A 136 8.18 -1.41 15.73
C ILE A 136 9.19 -0.43 15.10
N ILE A 137 8.78 0.38 14.12
CA ILE A 137 9.67 1.36 13.49
C ILE A 137 10.05 2.47 14.46
N ASN A 138 9.10 2.99 15.23
CA ASN A 138 9.35 4.02 16.24
C ASN A 138 10.34 3.51 17.29
N LEU A 139 10.12 2.30 17.80
CA LEU A 139 11.00 1.65 18.77
C LEU A 139 12.39 1.41 18.18
N ALA A 140 12.47 0.83 16.98
CA ALA A 140 13.76 0.54 16.36
C ALA A 140 14.57 1.81 16.14
N LYS A 141 13.94 2.90 15.70
CA LYS A 141 14.62 4.20 15.57
C LYS A 141 15.14 4.70 16.90
N ALA A 142 14.30 4.72 17.93
CA ALA A 142 14.72 5.16 19.27
C ALA A 142 15.85 4.28 19.84
N LEU A 143 15.81 2.96 19.61
CA LEU A 143 16.86 2.02 20.02
C LEU A 143 18.20 2.33 19.29
N ILE A 144 18.19 2.54 17.98
CA ILE A 144 19.37 2.87 17.19
C ILE A 144 19.97 4.19 17.65
N ASP A 145 19.15 5.21 17.83
CA ASP A 145 19.57 6.56 18.23
C ASP A 145 20.23 6.55 19.64
N ASN A 146 19.93 5.55 20.47
CA ASN A 146 20.47 5.36 21.80
C ASN A 146 21.50 4.20 21.93
N GLY A 147 21.99 3.65 20.80
CA GLY A 147 23.07 2.65 20.78
C GLY A 147 22.62 1.20 21.00
N TYR A 148 21.34 0.90 21.01
CA TYR A 148 20.76 -0.45 21.17
C TYR A 148 20.46 -1.09 19.82
N GLU A 149 21.43 -1.09 18.90
CA GLU A 149 21.23 -1.54 17.50
C GLU A 149 20.86 -3.03 17.40
N LYS A 150 21.40 -3.88 18.28
CA LYS A 150 21.10 -5.32 18.30
C LYS A 150 19.63 -5.61 18.64
N GLU A 151 19.11 -4.88 19.61
CA GLU A 151 17.71 -4.95 20.03
C GLU A 151 16.81 -4.44 18.90
N ALA A 152 17.17 -3.33 18.25
CA ALA A 152 16.45 -2.79 17.11
C ALA A 152 16.33 -3.80 15.97
N VAL A 153 17.42 -4.53 15.63
CA VAL A 153 17.40 -5.58 14.60
C VAL A 153 16.34 -6.63 14.91
N SER A 154 16.24 -7.08 16.14
CA SER A 154 15.27 -8.11 16.55
C SER A 154 13.81 -7.68 16.32
N PHE A 155 13.48 -6.41 16.62
CA PHE A 155 12.15 -5.84 16.38
C PHE A 155 11.89 -5.65 14.89
N LEU A 156 12.85 -5.14 14.14
CA LEU A 156 12.73 -4.96 12.69
C LEU A 156 12.55 -6.29 11.97
N GLU A 157 13.32 -7.33 12.34
CA GLU A 157 13.15 -8.68 11.80
C GLU A 157 11.78 -9.27 12.14
N PHE A 158 11.25 -9.00 13.35
CA PHE A 158 9.88 -9.39 13.70
C PHE A 158 8.86 -8.69 12.79
N GLY A 159 9.02 -7.40 12.50
CA GLY A 159 8.20 -6.67 11.54
C GLY A 159 8.21 -7.30 10.15
N ILE A 160 9.41 -7.72 9.65
CA ILE A 160 9.54 -8.41 8.36
C ILE A 160 8.80 -9.77 8.37
N ARG A 161 9.01 -10.59 9.43
CA ARG A 161 8.30 -11.88 9.57
C ARG A 161 6.79 -11.71 9.63
N SER A 162 6.31 -10.60 10.20
CA SER A 162 4.89 -10.23 10.24
C SER A 162 4.37 -9.68 8.90
N ARG A 163 5.22 -9.64 7.85
CA ARG A 163 4.93 -9.11 6.52
C ARG A 163 4.54 -7.63 6.54
N SER A 164 5.23 -6.83 7.34
CA SER A 164 5.12 -5.36 7.24
C SER A 164 5.44 -4.91 5.83
N ASP A 165 4.66 -4.00 5.28
CA ASP A 165 4.87 -3.37 3.98
C ASP A 165 5.42 -1.94 4.10
N LEU A 166 5.83 -1.54 5.30
CA LEU A 166 6.43 -0.24 5.57
C LEU A 166 7.89 -0.24 5.13
N SER A 167 8.22 0.58 4.15
CA SER A 167 9.57 0.68 3.58
C SER A 167 10.66 0.98 4.62
N ALA A 168 10.33 1.77 5.66
CA ALA A 168 11.26 2.09 6.74
C ALA A 168 11.80 0.83 7.45
N ASN A 169 10.96 -0.20 7.64
CA ASN A 169 11.37 -1.47 8.26
C ASN A 169 12.49 -2.15 7.47
N TYR A 170 12.37 -2.17 6.14
CA TYR A 170 13.36 -2.76 5.24
C TYR A 170 14.63 -1.92 5.13
N VAL A 171 14.46 -0.60 5.01
CA VAL A 171 15.60 0.31 4.84
C VAL A 171 16.49 0.32 6.07
N MET A 172 15.92 0.39 7.27
CA MET A 172 16.70 0.37 8.52
C MET A 172 17.46 -0.94 8.69
N LEU A 173 16.84 -2.10 8.40
CA LEU A 173 17.56 -3.39 8.42
C LEU A 173 18.66 -3.46 7.38
N ALA A 174 18.40 -3.04 6.14
CA ALA A 174 19.39 -3.05 5.07
C ALA A 174 20.59 -2.16 5.42
N GLU A 175 20.35 -1.00 6.03
CA GLU A 175 21.40 -0.10 6.49
C GLU A 175 22.27 -0.74 7.58
N ILE A 176 21.65 -1.36 8.58
CA ILE A 176 22.39 -2.03 9.66
C ILE A 176 23.20 -3.21 9.11
N TYR A 177 22.59 -4.06 8.28
CA TYR A 177 23.27 -5.21 7.69
C TYR A 177 24.43 -4.78 6.77
N SER A 178 24.27 -3.69 6.00
CA SER A 178 25.33 -3.14 5.16
C SER A 178 26.51 -2.63 5.99
N LYS A 179 26.27 -1.88 7.08
CA LYS A 179 27.29 -1.43 8.03
C LYS A 179 28.08 -2.61 8.63
N ASN A 180 27.41 -3.72 8.84
CA ASN A 180 28.00 -4.93 9.43
C ASN A 180 28.63 -5.88 8.39
N GLY A 181 28.55 -5.56 7.08
CA GLY A 181 29.05 -6.42 6.01
C GLY A 181 28.21 -7.68 5.77
N GLU A 182 26.96 -7.69 6.23
CA GLU A 182 26.08 -8.86 6.20
C GLU A 182 25.26 -8.94 4.89
N ASN A 183 25.92 -8.95 3.73
CA ASN A 183 25.28 -8.91 2.41
C ASN A 183 24.31 -10.08 2.16
N GLU A 184 24.55 -11.26 2.73
CA GLU A 184 23.62 -12.38 2.62
C GLU A 184 22.27 -12.06 3.27
N LYS A 185 22.26 -11.38 4.42
CA LYS A 185 21.01 -10.98 5.08
C LYS A 185 20.26 -9.93 4.25
N ILE A 186 20.95 -9.02 3.58
CA ILE A 186 20.35 -8.05 2.67
C ILE A 186 19.66 -8.78 1.50
N ASN A 187 20.31 -9.81 0.93
CA ASN A 187 19.72 -10.63 -0.12
C ASN A 187 18.47 -11.40 0.37
N HIS A 188 18.50 -11.91 1.59
CA HIS A 188 17.32 -12.53 2.21
C HIS A 188 16.19 -11.52 2.42
N LEU A 189 16.51 -10.31 2.89
CA LEU A 189 15.56 -9.22 3.07
C LEU A 189 14.88 -8.85 1.74
N LYS A 190 15.66 -8.80 0.64
CA LYS A 190 15.13 -8.57 -0.71
C LYS A 190 14.15 -9.66 -1.12
N LYS A 191 14.47 -10.94 -0.89
CA LYS A 191 13.55 -12.06 -1.18
C LYS A 191 12.24 -11.94 -0.40
N TYR A 192 12.27 -11.49 0.86
CA TYR A 192 11.03 -11.19 1.60
C TYR A 192 10.24 -10.07 0.95
N ALA A 193 10.89 -8.98 0.55
CA ALA A 193 10.24 -7.86 -0.12
C ALA A 193 9.57 -8.29 -1.44
N GLU A 194 10.17 -9.22 -2.19
CA GLU A 194 9.61 -9.77 -3.43
C GLU A 194 8.28 -10.53 -3.22
N THR A 195 8.02 -11.03 -2.01
CA THR A 195 6.77 -11.72 -1.66
C THR A 195 5.63 -10.79 -1.28
N LEU A 196 5.88 -9.49 -1.13
CA LEU A 196 4.86 -8.52 -0.76
C LEU A 196 3.84 -8.35 -1.90
N ASN A 197 2.58 -8.23 -1.54
CA ASN A 197 1.48 -7.93 -2.45
C ASN A 197 0.97 -6.50 -2.22
N THR A 198 1.85 -5.51 -2.41
CA THR A 198 1.56 -4.09 -2.17
C THR A 198 2.12 -3.22 -3.28
N ILE A 199 1.58 -2.02 -3.42
CA ILE A 199 2.08 -1.02 -4.39
C ILE A 199 3.48 -0.50 -4.04
N THR A 200 3.91 -0.67 -2.79
CA THR A 200 5.22 -0.22 -2.28
C THR A 200 6.35 -1.20 -2.57
N LYS A 201 6.05 -2.42 -3.03
CA LYS A 201 7.01 -3.51 -3.27
C LYS A 201 8.24 -3.07 -4.07
N ASP A 202 8.02 -2.54 -5.27
CA ASP A 202 9.12 -2.17 -6.18
C ASP A 202 9.99 -1.05 -5.60
N TYR A 203 9.35 -0.13 -4.88
CA TYR A 203 10.06 0.93 -4.16
C TYR A 203 10.95 0.36 -3.04
N ILE A 204 10.43 -0.60 -2.26
CA ILE A 204 11.19 -1.27 -1.20
C ILE A 204 12.39 -2.01 -1.78
N ILE A 205 12.20 -2.81 -2.84
CA ILE A 205 13.27 -3.55 -3.50
C ILE A 205 14.36 -2.60 -3.99
N LYS A 206 13.98 -1.51 -4.68
CA LYS A 206 14.94 -0.50 -5.15
C LYS A 206 15.75 0.12 -4.00
N LYS A 207 15.12 0.33 -2.84
CA LYS A 207 15.82 0.86 -1.66
C LYS A 207 16.80 -0.14 -1.06
N ILE A 208 16.45 -1.42 -0.99
CA ILE A 208 17.34 -2.49 -0.52
C ILE A 208 18.54 -2.64 -1.44
N ASP A 209 18.35 -2.58 -2.77
CA ASP A 209 19.41 -2.73 -3.78
C ASP A 209 20.50 -1.66 -3.64
N ALA A 210 20.17 -0.48 -3.13
CA ALA A 210 21.15 0.59 -2.87
C ALA A 210 22.16 0.24 -1.76
N TYR A 211 21.92 -0.78 -0.95
CA TYR A 211 22.81 -1.25 0.11
C TYR A 211 23.62 -2.51 -0.28
N LEU A 212 23.42 -3.04 -1.49
CA LEU A 212 24.16 -4.18 -2.04
C LEU A 212 25.33 -3.76 -2.94
N LEU A 213 25.51 -2.44 -3.13
CA LEU A 213 26.62 -1.82 -3.91
C LEU A 213 27.87 -1.61 -3.01
#